data_1b4539a31e4a5c77873dd09895901a77
#
_entry.id   1b4539a31e4a5c77873dd09895901a77
#
_cell.length_a   1.000
_cell.length_b   1.000
_cell.length_c   1.000
_cell.angle_alpha   90.00
_cell.angle_beta   90.00
_cell.angle_gamma   90.00
#
_symmetry.space_group_name_H-M   'P 1'
#
loop_
_entity.id
_entity.type
_entity.pdbx_description
1 polymer ?
#
loop_
_entity_poly.entity_id
_entity_poly.type
_entity_poly.pdbx_seq_one_letter_code
_entity_poly.pdbx_strand_id
1 'polypeptide(L)'
;NRTQTNNPIYHLIADELRLAFSDSILYLDEDSFEKCYVSTPETMRFDSKIRMNIGRRSNVLNGEVLKGLNDKDTQRIIDKFQVKGKKKIHIKDSKPLAILLLGTVGAGKTTFLHYMRKVRIKEIFSNKEDKLTPHWLHIDFLDNPSESSIVDFIYKSILEYINRHPILSNQTFVFDAFREDIEAIKSGPLFLLSEEQKNSRISDFLYEQYKNIRPYVDKIISHITKTTSFFLVIDNVDQIELDDIQSRIFTESFSISRALSLNLVLSLRQSTFIKHKNSPAIDAFDFEIIQIDPPRISSVIAKRFALVKYMTSNKSGNFIAENGAKVALDDISQLVDIISGSVLGSEIGTRIEVLATDDVRLALRMTREFLERGYTSPGKAVQIFREQGRYLLPRHEAFRAILLGTELTYSESTSTIANPFDSNLAVTQMQLLRLYVLNVIVSYASDPAFRQIDGSVITEKLRTIGVGDSFTHRVLVDLCNKRFLFTVNHGEPTASSSFIPSRLGGYIAKELISNFTFIECMLYDTYIADAKTWGKLRDLSGKIESERDVIKRITMRVSRAKSFYYQMEKLISPLCSEAIIRGLPSQWCSNPLRERLPELRKELGRVLHSAKKTYQPKQDDTSKYFLDESV
;
A
#
# COMPACT_ATOMS: atom_id res chain seq x y z
N ASN A 1 -7.18 -19.53 20.92
CA ASN A 1 -7.21 -18.14 20.48
C ASN A 1 -8.65 -17.63 20.53
N ARG A 2 -8.90 -16.62 21.36
CA ARG A 2 -10.20 -15.93 21.39
C ARG A 2 -10.08 -14.73 20.47
N THR A 3 -10.94 -14.65 19.47
CA THR A 3 -11.04 -13.50 18.54
C THR A 3 -11.94 -12.42 19.13
N GLN A 4 -11.69 -11.17 18.78
CA GLN A 4 -12.57 -10.06 19.15
C GLN A 4 -13.91 -10.17 18.40
N THR A 5 -14.99 -9.80 19.05
CA THR A 5 -16.30 -9.65 18.40
C THR A 5 -16.31 -8.35 17.59
N ASN A 6 -16.97 -8.39 16.43
CA ASN A 6 -17.14 -7.20 15.60
C ASN A 6 -18.02 -6.18 16.31
N ASN A 7 -17.79 -4.91 15.99
CA ASN A 7 -18.62 -3.82 16.43
C ASN A 7 -20.08 -4.02 15.97
N PRO A 8 -21.10 -3.85 16.85
CA PRO A 8 -22.51 -4.04 16.50
C PRO A 8 -23.02 -3.22 15.32
N ILE A 9 -22.45 -2.04 15.06
CA ILE A 9 -22.86 -1.21 13.91
C ILE A 9 -22.16 -1.60 12.60
N TYR A 10 -21.11 -2.40 12.68
CA TYR A 10 -20.33 -2.79 11.51
C TYR A 10 -21.17 -3.56 10.49
N HIS A 11 -22.06 -4.44 10.92
CA HIS A 11 -22.90 -5.24 10.03
C HIS A 11 -23.81 -4.40 9.11
N LEU A 12 -24.12 -3.15 9.49
CA LEU A 12 -24.97 -2.26 8.69
C LEU A 12 -24.25 -1.68 7.46
N ILE A 13 -22.92 -1.64 7.50
CA ILE A 13 -22.08 -1.00 6.47
C ILE A 13 -20.88 -1.88 6.08
N ALA A 14 -20.88 -3.15 6.50
CA ALA A 14 -19.73 -4.05 6.33
C ALA A 14 -19.34 -4.27 4.87
N ASP A 15 -20.33 -4.47 4.01
CA ASP A 15 -20.10 -4.78 2.59
C ASP A 15 -19.56 -3.54 1.86
N GLU A 16 -20.15 -2.36 2.13
CA GLU A 16 -19.71 -1.10 1.56
C GLU A 16 -18.30 -0.72 2.06
N LEU A 17 -18.00 -0.95 3.35
CA LEU A 17 -16.66 -0.73 3.90
C LEU A 17 -15.64 -1.69 3.30
N ARG A 18 -15.97 -2.98 3.19
CA ARG A 18 -15.07 -3.98 2.56
C ARG A 18 -14.76 -3.61 1.13
N LEU A 19 -15.79 -3.22 0.37
CA LEU A 19 -15.63 -2.83 -1.01
C LEU A 19 -14.79 -1.55 -1.13
N ALA A 20 -15.10 -0.52 -0.35
CA ALA A 20 -14.42 0.78 -0.43
C ALA A 20 -12.98 0.73 0.12
N PHE A 21 -12.69 -0.05 1.15
CA PHE A 21 -11.38 -0.11 1.83
C PHE A 21 -10.55 -1.35 1.47
N SER A 22 -10.80 -1.95 0.30
CA SER A 22 -10.00 -3.04 -0.26
C SER A 22 -9.61 -2.76 -1.70
N ASP A 23 -8.90 -3.70 -2.32
CA ASP A 23 -8.56 -3.67 -3.74
C ASP A 23 -9.79 -3.93 -4.64
N SER A 24 -10.94 -4.31 -4.06
CA SER A 24 -12.20 -4.51 -4.80
C SER A 24 -12.70 -3.27 -5.54
N ILE A 25 -12.18 -2.08 -5.21
CA ILE A 25 -12.45 -0.86 -5.98
C ILE A 25 -12.04 -0.97 -7.45
N LEU A 26 -11.08 -1.83 -7.78
CA LEU A 26 -10.64 -2.06 -9.15
C LEU A 26 -11.75 -2.64 -10.03
N TYR A 27 -12.76 -3.28 -9.42
CA TYR A 27 -13.91 -3.88 -10.10
C TYR A 27 -15.17 -3.00 -10.12
N LEU A 28 -15.11 -1.80 -9.50
CA LEU A 28 -16.21 -0.85 -9.51
C LEU A 28 -16.51 -0.33 -10.93
N ASP A 29 -17.74 0.16 -11.08
CA ASP A 29 -18.12 0.99 -12.22
C ASP A 29 -17.27 2.28 -12.26
N GLU A 30 -17.28 2.93 -13.41
CA GLU A 30 -16.44 4.09 -13.67
C GLU A 30 -16.73 5.27 -12.73
N ASP A 31 -18.02 5.59 -12.53
CA ASP A 31 -18.43 6.73 -11.70
C ASP A 31 -18.03 6.53 -10.23
N SER A 32 -18.21 5.32 -9.71
CA SER A 32 -17.83 4.96 -8.35
C SER A 32 -16.31 4.97 -8.19
N PHE A 33 -15.58 4.50 -9.20
CA PHE A 33 -14.12 4.50 -9.18
C PHE A 33 -13.56 5.93 -9.22
N GLU A 34 -14.11 6.80 -10.05
CA GLU A 34 -13.71 8.22 -10.11
C GLU A 34 -13.95 8.93 -8.77
N LYS A 35 -15.09 8.68 -8.12
CA LYS A 35 -15.41 9.25 -6.80
C LYS A 35 -14.41 8.86 -5.73
N CYS A 36 -13.87 7.65 -5.77
CA CYS A 36 -12.95 7.15 -4.73
C CYS A 36 -11.47 7.32 -5.05
N TYR A 37 -11.10 7.72 -6.26
CA TYR A 37 -9.72 7.91 -6.67
C TYR A 37 -9.19 9.32 -6.33
N VAL A 38 -7.93 9.40 -5.91
CA VAL A 38 -7.21 10.66 -5.68
C VAL A 38 -6.27 10.91 -6.85
N SER A 39 -6.60 11.87 -7.70
CA SER A 39 -5.75 12.25 -8.84
C SER A 39 -4.48 12.93 -8.38
N THR A 40 -3.36 12.60 -9.01
CA THR A 40 -2.04 13.18 -8.79
C THR A 40 -1.54 13.87 -10.07
N PRO A 41 -0.52 14.75 -10.01
CA PRO A 41 0.05 15.38 -11.21
C PRO A 41 0.55 14.38 -12.24
N GLU A 42 1.01 13.21 -11.83
CA GLU A 42 1.49 12.11 -12.68
C GLU A 42 0.38 11.59 -13.59
N THR A 43 -0.87 11.64 -13.14
CA THR A 43 -2.05 11.28 -13.95
C THR A 43 -2.10 12.08 -15.26
N MET A 44 -1.90 13.39 -15.17
CA MET A 44 -1.92 14.27 -16.35
C MET A 44 -0.70 14.03 -17.24
N ARG A 45 0.47 13.82 -16.65
CA ARG A 45 1.71 13.52 -17.38
C ARG A 45 1.58 12.23 -18.18
N PHE A 46 1.06 11.18 -17.57
CA PHE A 46 0.81 9.90 -18.23
C PHE A 46 -0.22 10.02 -19.36
N ASP A 47 -1.35 10.68 -19.08
CA ASP A 47 -2.40 10.94 -20.06
C ASP A 47 -1.85 11.65 -21.30
N SER A 48 -1.10 12.74 -21.10
CA SER A 48 -0.48 13.49 -22.20
C SER A 48 0.44 12.62 -23.06
N LYS A 49 1.23 11.73 -22.46
CA LYS A 49 2.15 10.84 -23.16
C LYS A 49 1.41 9.82 -24.03
N ILE A 50 0.38 9.20 -23.48
CA ILE A 50 -0.45 8.24 -24.21
C ILE A 50 -1.12 8.93 -25.41
N ARG A 51 -1.78 10.07 -25.18
CA ARG A 51 -2.48 10.82 -26.25
C ARG A 51 -1.51 11.29 -27.33
N MET A 52 -0.33 11.78 -26.95
CA MET A 52 0.70 12.18 -27.94
C MET A 52 1.19 11.00 -28.77
N ASN A 53 1.40 9.85 -28.19
CA ASN A 53 1.82 8.66 -28.93
C ASN A 53 0.76 8.20 -29.92
N ILE A 54 -0.50 8.12 -29.48
CA ILE A 54 -1.62 7.75 -30.36
C ILE A 54 -1.76 8.77 -31.49
N GLY A 55 -1.74 10.08 -31.20
CA GLY A 55 -1.83 11.11 -32.19
C GLY A 55 -0.69 11.12 -33.21
N ARG A 56 0.49 10.64 -32.84
CA ARG A 56 1.62 10.48 -33.79
C ARG A 56 1.45 9.30 -34.72
N ARG A 57 0.82 8.22 -34.29
CA ARG A 57 0.65 6.98 -35.08
C ARG A 57 -0.62 6.98 -35.92
N SER A 58 -1.71 7.50 -35.40
CA SER A 58 -2.91 7.77 -36.21
C SER A 58 -2.70 9.11 -36.94
N ASN A 59 -2.64 9.13 -38.23
CA ASN A 59 -2.62 10.39 -39.04
C ASN A 59 -3.90 11.25 -38.84
N VAL A 60 -4.73 10.93 -37.87
CA VAL A 60 -6.00 11.57 -37.54
C VAL A 60 -5.90 12.07 -36.11
N LEU A 61 -5.54 13.34 -35.95
CA LEU A 61 -5.81 14.08 -34.71
C LEU A 61 -7.32 14.29 -34.60
N ASN A 62 -8.05 13.26 -34.22
CA ASN A 62 -9.45 13.39 -33.86
C ASN A 62 -9.53 14.28 -32.62
N GLY A 63 -10.45 15.24 -32.60
CA GLY A 63 -10.67 16.13 -31.47
C GLY A 63 -10.87 15.37 -30.13
N GLU A 64 -11.32 14.11 -30.18
CA GLU A 64 -11.46 13.22 -29.05
C GLU A 64 -10.14 12.79 -28.41
N VAL A 65 -9.07 12.58 -29.19
CA VAL A 65 -7.74 12.23 -28.68
C VAL A 65 -7.14 13.38 -27.86
N LEU A 66 -7.48 14.60 -28.20
CA LEU A 66 -7.02 15.82 -27.53
C LEU A 66 -7.95 16.26 -26.38
N LYS A 67 -9.13 15.64 -26.27
CA LYS A 67 -10.07 15.91 -25.17
C LYS A 67 -9.43 15.62 -23.82
N GLY A 68 -9.52 16.56 -22.91
CA GLY A 68 -8.97 16.43 -21.55
C GLY A 68 -7.54 16.93 -21.35
N LEU A 69 -6.87 17.40 -22.40
CA LEU A 69 -5.66 18.22 -22.27
C LEU A 69 -6.06 19.66 -21.91
N ASN A 70 -5.21 20.36 -21.16
CA ASN A 70 -5.43 21.79 -20.95
C ASN A 70 -5.16 22.56 -22.26
N ASP A 71 -5.74 23.76 -22.40
CA ASP A 71 -5.63 24.56 -23.64
C ASP A 71 -4.20 24.82 -24.10
N LYS A 72 -3.25 24.99 -23.13
CA LYS A 72 -1.83 25.23 -23.45
C LYS A 72 -1.15 23.98 -24.03
N ASP A 73 -1.45 22.81 -23.46
CA ASP A 73 -0.88 21.54 -23.94
C ASP A 73 -1.52 21.12 -25.27
N THR A 74 -2.82 21.36 -25.42
CA THR A 74 -3.55 21.17 -26.70
C THR A 74 -2.93 22.04 -27.77
N GLN A 75 -2.71 23.33 -27.51
CA GLN A 75 -2.12 24.25 -28.46
C GLN A 75 -0.69 23.86 -28.86
N ARG A 76 0.15 23.48 -27.86
CA ARG A 76 1.51 22.97 -28.15
C ARG A 76 1.53 21.70 -29.00
N ILE A 77 0.54 20.83 -28.84
CA ILE A 77 0.41 19.62 -29.65
C ILE A 77 -0.02 20.00 -31.03
N ILE A 78 -1.04 20.86 -31.19
CA ILE A 78 -1.50 21.36 -32.47
C ILE A 78 -0.38 22.11 -33.23
N ASP A 79 0.35 22.97 -32.54
CA ASP A 79 1.46 23.74 -33.14
C ASP A 79 2.61 22.83 -33.61
N LYS A 80 2.89 21.75 -32.88
CA LYS A 80 3.89 20.75 -33.30
C LYS A 80 3.46 19.95 -34.53
N PHE A 81 2.15 19.74 -34.71
CA PHE A 81 1.60 19.00 -35.87
C PHE A 81 1.21 19.91 -37.04
N GLN A 82 0.94 21.19 -36.81
CA GLN A 82 0.73 22.22 -37.81
C GLN A 82 2.05 22.87 -38.24
N VAL A 83 3.12 22.10 -38.44
CA VAL A 83 4.31 22.65 -39.10
C VAL A 83 3.94 23.16 -40.47
N LYS A 84 3.98 24.47 -40.60
CA LYS A 84 3.75 25.21 -41.82
C LYS A 84 4.51 24.58 -42.99
N GLY A 85 3.78 24.14 -44.00
CA GLY A 85 4.29 23.90 -45.35
C GLY A 85 4.75 22.46 -45.63
N LYS A 86 3.87 21.75 -46.35
CA LYS A 86 4.15 20.75 -47.41
C LYS A 86 5.32 19.75 -47.25
N LYS A 87 5.63 19.26 -46.07
CA LYS A 87 6.29 17.97 -45.98
C LYS A 87 5.44 17.11 -45.06
N LYS A 88 4.65 16.19 -45.65
CA LYS A 88 4.13 15.02 -44.93
C LYS A 88 5.37 14.27 -44.42
N ILE A 89 5.74 14.54 -43.20
CA ILE A 89 6.68 13.67 -42.50
C ILE A 89 5.89 12.37 -42.32
N HIS A 90 6.23 11.36 -43.10
CA HIS A 90 5.74 10.00 -42.92
C HIS A 90 6.32 9.55 -41.56
N ILE A 91 5.48 9.60 -40.52
CA ILE A 91 5.82 9.17 -39.14
C ILE A 91 5.75 7.63 -39.10
N LYS A 92 6.28 6.96 -40.12
CA LYS A 92 6.48 5.51 -40.12
C LYS A 92 7.58 5.06 -39.16
N ASP A 93 8.39 6.00 -38.65
CA ASP A 93 9.59 5.72 -37.85
C ASP A 93 9.49 6.22 -36.40
N SER A 94 8.29 6.46 -35.86
CA SER A 94 8.21 6.73 -34.42
C SER A 94 8.50 5.46 -33.65
N LYS A 95 9.64 5.44 -32.92
CA LYS A 95 9.95 4.37 -31.97
C LYS A 95 8.75 4.13 -31.05
N PRO A 96 8.46 2.88 -30.68
CA PRO A 96 7.41 2.59 -29.71
C PRO A 96 7.71 3.31 -28.39
N LEU A 97 6.66 3.77 -27.73
CA LEU A 97 6.75 4.41 -26.42
C LEU A 97 7.04 3.34 -25.36
N ALA A 98 8.03 3.59 -24.53
CA ALA A 98 8.29 2.78 -23.35
C ALA A 98 8.23 3.66 -22.10
N ILE A 99 7.38 3.28 -21.14
CA ILE A 99 7.21 3.97 -19.86
C ILE A 99 7.53 3.01 -18.73
N LEU A 100 8.44 3.43 -17.85
CA LEU A 100 8.65 2.79 -16.55
C LEU A 100 7.84 3.53 -15.50
N LEU A 101 6.87 2.83 -14.90
CA LEU A 101 6.04 3.34 -13.82
C LEU A 101 6.68 2.92 -12.50
N LEU A 102 7.40 3.83 -11.86
CA LEU A 102 8.11 3.56 -10.62
C LEU A 102 7.31 4.04 -9.40
N GLY A 103 7.41 3.32 -8.29
CA GLY A 103 6.82 3.73 -7.01
C GLY A 103 7.12 2.72 -5.91
N THR A 104 6.99 3.17 -4.67
CA THR A 104 7.15 2.32 -3.49
C THR A 104 6.05 1.27 -3.38
N VAL A 105 6.21 0.32 -2.46
CA VAL A 105 5.15 -0.64 -2.10
C VAL A 105 3.94 0.13 -1.58
N GLY A 106 2.75 -0.23 -2.04
CA GLY A 106 1.52 0.43 -1.60
C GLY A 106 1.29 1.85 -2.17
N ALA A 107 2.13 2.36 -3.07
CA ALA A 107 1.95 3.68 -3.70
C ALA A 107 0.72 3.76 -4.62
N GLY A 108 0.08 2.62 -4.94
CA GLY A 108 -1.12 2.59 -5.77
C GLY A 108 -0.89 2.51 -7.27
N LYS A 109 0.25 1.96 -7.74
CA LYS A 109 0.58 1.79 -9.17
C LYS A 109 -0.50 1.06 -9.96
N THR A 110 -0.94 -0.10 -9.48
CA THR A 110 -2.04 -0.89 -10.08
C THR A 110 -3.34 -0.09 -10.14
N THR A 111 -3.70 0.56 -9.05
CA THR A 111 -4.90 1.42 -8.99
C THR A 111 -4.81 2.58 -9.99
N PHE A 112 -3.62 3.18 -10.14
CA PHE A 112 -3.34 4.22 -11.12
C PHE A 112 -3.57 3.71 -12.55
N LEU A 113 -3.01 2.56 -12.93
CA LEU A 113 -3.18 1.96 -14.24
C LEU A 113 -4.65 1.67 -14.56
N HIS A 114 -5.38 1.11 -13.61
CA HIS A 114 -6.83 0.87 -13.75
C HIS A 114 -7.63 2.16 -13.87
N TYR A 115 -7.31 3.20 -13.07
CA TYR A 115 -7.95 4.50 -13.17
C TYR A 115 -7.69 5.14 -14.53
N MET A 116 -6.45 5.14 -15.00
CA MET A 116 -6.12 5.65 -16.32
C MET A 116 -6.96 4.97 -17.40
N ARG A 117 -6.99 3.63 -17.40
CA ARG A 117 -7.68 2.87 -18.43
C ARG A 117 -9.20 3.00 -18.38
N LYS A 118 -9.79 2.93 -17.18
CA LYS A 118 -11.25 2.89 -17.01
C LYS A 118 -11.90 4.26 -17.04
N VAL A 119 -11.21 5.30 -16.56
CA VAL A 119 -11.78 6.63 -16.37
C VAL A 119 -11.13 7.63 -17.32
N ARG A 120 -9.83 7.83 -17.21
CA ARG A 120 -9.15 8.99 -17.82
C ARG A 120 -9.00 8.90 -19.33
N ILE A 121 -8.67 7.73 -19.85
CA ILE A 121 -8.45 7.48 -21.29
C ILE A 121 -9.46 6.49 -21.88
N LYS A 122 -10.59 6.29 -21.22
CA LYS A 122 -11.62 5.33 -21.62
C LYS A 122 -12.09 5.56 -23.04
N GLU A 123 -12.41 6.80 -23.39
CA GLU A 123 -12.96 7.16 -24.70
C GLU A 123 -12.03 6.78 -25.86
N ILE A 124 -10.71 6.81 -25.63
CA ILE A 124 -9.71 6.47 -26.66
C ILE A 124 -9.76 4.98 -27.04
N PHE A 125 -10.11 4.13 -26.08
CA PHE A 125 -10.08 2.67 -26.20
C PHE A 125 -11.48 2.03 -26.24
N SER A 126 -12.54 2.82 -26.36
CA SER A 126 -13.91 2.32 -26.18
C SER A 126 -14.54 1.75 -27.45
N ASN A 127 -14.16 2.26 -28.61
CA ASN A 127 -14.77 1.84 -29.86
C ASN A 127 -14.14 0.56 -30.42
N LYS A 128 -14.58 -0.59 -29.90
CA LYS A 128 -14.07 -1.91 -30.32
C LYS A 128 -14.44 -2.32 -31.75
N GLU A 129 -15.33 -1.58 -32.40
CA GLU A 129 -15.76 -1.85 -33.76
C GLU A 129 -14.92 -1.10 -34.79
N ASP A 130 -14.16 -0.10 -34.38
CA ASP A 130 -13.27 0.66 -35.24
C ASP A 130 -11.88 0.01 -35.32
N LYS A 131 -11.45 -0.35 -36.53
CA LYS A 131 -10.12 -0.91 -36.80
C LYS A 131 -8.96 0.02 -36.40
N LEU A 132 -9.23 1.32 -36.23
CA LEU A 132 -8.24 2.31 -35.83
C LEU A 132 -8.16 2.52 -34.31
N THR A 133 -9.05 1.91 -33.55
CA THR A 133 -9.04 2.02 -32.08
C THR A 133 -7.76 1.41 -31.50
N PRO A 134 -7.01 2.13 -30.66
CA PRO A 134 -5.85 1.59 -29.99
C PRO A 134 -6.19 0.42 -29.07
N HIS A 135 -5.24 -0.48 -28.90
CA HIS A 135 -5.38 -1.66 -28.04
C HIS A 135 -4.64 -1.47 -26.72
N TRP A 136 -5.22 -2.03 -25.64
CA TRP A 136 -4.63 -2.01 -24.31
C TRP A 136 -4.73 -3.40 -23.70
N LEU A 137 -3.60 -4.06 -23.54
CA LEU A 137 -3.48 -5.34 -22.84
C LEU A 137 -2.77 -5.14 -21.53
N HIS A 138 -3.44 -5.46 -20.43
CA HIS A 138 -2.89 -5.46 -19.08
C HIS A 138 -2.57 -6.90 -18.66
N ILE A 139 -1.32 -7.17 -18.34
CA ILE A 139 -0.82 -8.45 -17.86
C ILE A 139 -0.39 -8.27 -16.41
N ASP A 140 -0.99 -9.06 -15.52
CA ASP A 140 -0.55 -9.19 -14.13
C ASP A 140 0.42 -10.37 -14.04
N PHE A 141 1.68 -10.11 -13.67
CA PHE A 141 2.68 -11.16 -13.57
C PHE A 141 2.47 -12.12 -12.39
N LEU A 142 1.59 -11.79 -11.44
CA LEU A 142 1.18 -12.74 -10.40
C LEU A 142 0.37 -13.92 -10.96
N ASP A 143 -0.27 -13.73 -12.12
CA ASP A 143 -1.03 -14.78 -12.80
C ASP A 143 -0.12 -15.74 -13.59
N ASN A 144 1.20 -15.49 -13.65
CA ASN A 144 2.13 -16.36 -14.35
C ASN A 144 2.33 -17.68 -13.59
N PRO A 145 1.97 -18.83 -14.17
CA PRO A 145 2.30 -20.13 -13.58
C PRO A 145 3.82 -20.27 -13.45
N SER A 146 4.29 -20.73 -12.30
CA SER A 146 5.73 -20.86 -11.97
C SER A 146 6.54 -21.72 -12.97
N GLU A 147 5.90 -22.52 -13.79
CA GLU A 147 6.51 -23.41 -14.79
C GLU A 147 6.61 -22.79 -16.19
N SER A 148 5.94 -21.66 -16.48
CA SER A 148 5.96 -21.07 -17.81
C SER A 148 7.10 -20.08 -17.99
N SER A 149 7.72 -20.08 -19.19
CA SER A 149 8.72 -19.05 -19.52
C SER A 149 8.05 -17.67 -19.59
N ILE A 150 8.80 -16.62 -19.23
CA ILE A 150 8.33 -15.22 -19.27
C ILE A 150 7.80 -14.86 -20.65
N VAL A 151 8.54 -15.20 -21.70
CA VAL A 151 8.18 -14.92 -23.09
C VAL A 151 6.90 -15.66 -23.47
N ASP A 152 6.80 -16.95 -23.13
CA ASP A 152 5.61 -17.74 -23.46
C ASP A 152 4.36 -17.25 -22.74
N PHE A 153 4.51 -16.78 -21.49
CA PHE A 153 3.41 -16.17 -20.75
C PHE A 153 2.91 -14.88 -21.43
N ILE A 154 3.82 -14.00 -21.82
CA ILE A 154 3.46 -12.78 -22.54
C ILE A 154 2.77 -13.11 -23.87
N TYR A 155 3.33 -14.02 -24.67
CA TYR A 155 2.75 -14.41 -25.96
C TYR A 155 1.39 -15.09 -25.82
N LYS A 156 1.21 -15.95 -24.83
CA LYS A 156 -0.10 -16.57 -24.52
C LYS A 156 -1.13 -15.50 -24.12
N SER A 157 -0.74 -14.55 -23.29
CA SER A 157 -1.62 -13.45 -22.89
C SER A 157 -2.04 -12.57 -24.08
N ILE A 158 -1.12 -12.31 -25.01
CA ILE A 158 -1.44 -11.60 -26.25
C ILE A 158 -2.39 -12.43 -27.12
N LEU A 159 -2.16 -13.73 -27.27
CA LEU A 159 -3.04 -14.61 -28.03
C LEU A 159 -4.45 -14.66 -27.45
N GLU A 160 -4.58 -14.76 -26.13
CA GLU A 160 -5.88 -14.70 -25.46
C GLU A 160 -6.61 -13.38 -25.70
N TYR A 161 -5.87 -12.26 -25.67
CA TYR A 161 -6.42 -10.95 -26.00
C TYR A 161 -6.94 -10.92 -27.45
N ILE A 162 -6.15 -11.40 -28.41
CA ILE A 162 -6.54 -11.49 -29.82
C ILE A 162 -7.83 -12.31 -29.96
N ASN A 163 -7.89 -13.48 -29.34
CA ASN A 163 -9.03 -14.40 -29.44
C ASN A 163 -10.32 -13.81 -28.83
N ARG A 164 -10.20 -13.01 -27.78
CA ARG A 164 -11.35 -12.34 -27.13
C ARG A 164 -11.79 -11.06 -27.83
N HIS A 165 -10.98 -10.52 -28.74
CA HIS A 165 -11.28 -9.24 -29.39
C HIS A 165 -12.05 -9.47 -30.69
N PRO A 166 -13.28 -8.91 -30.85
CA PRO A 166 -14.18 -9.25 -31.97
C PRO A 166 -13.61 -8.95 -33.36
N ILE A 167 -12.79 -7.89 -33.50
CA ILE A 167 -12.16 -7.57 -34.79
C ILE A 167 -10.94 -8.43 -35.04
N LEU A 168 -10.06 -8.61 -34.03
CA LEU A 168 -8.79 -9.31 -34.22
C LEU A 168 -8.96 -10.81 -34.45
N SER A 169 -10.03 -11.40 -33.93
CA SER A 169 -10.40 -12.80 -34.14
C SER A 169 -11.24 -13.03 -35.42
N ASN A 170 -11.58 -11.96 -36.12
CA ASN A 170 -12.38 -12.07 -37.34
C ASN A 170 -11.56 -12.67 -38.47
N GLN A 171 -12.18 -13.59 -39.22
CA GLN A 171 -11.58 -14.25 -40.36
C GLN A 171 -10.97 -13.27 -41.38
N THR A 172 -11.67 -12.22 -41.72
CA THR A 172 -11.19 -11.20 -42.68
C THR A 172 -9.90 -10.53 -42.15
N PHE A 173 -9.84 -10.21 -40.87
CA PHE A 173 -8.67 -9.57 -40.25
C PHE A 173 -7.47 -10.52 -40.27
N VAL A 174 -7.67 -11.77 -39.95
CA VAL A 174 -6.62 -12.81 -39.96
C VAL A 174 -6.09 -12.99 -41.39
N PHE A 175 -6.98 -13.12 -42.38
CA PHE A 175 -6.56 -13.20 -43.77
C PHE A 175 -5.80 -11.96 -44.26
N ASP A 176 -6.20 -10.78 -43.83
CA ASP A 176 -5.47 -9.52 -44.17
C ASP A 176 -4.07 -9.51 -43.56
N ALA A 177 -3.92 -9.98 -42.30
CA ALA A 177 -2.63 -10.07 -41.64
C ALA A 177 -1.65 -11.06 -42.30
N PHE A 178 -2.17 -12.15 -42.83
CA PHE A 178 -1.39 -13.19 -43.53
C PHE A 178 -1.42 -13.09 -45.03
N ARG A 179 -1.95 -11.98 -45.60
CA ARG A 179 -2.14 -11.83 -47.06
C ARG A 179 -0.88 -12.11 -47.85
N GLU A 180 0.25 -11.49 -47.49
CA GLU A 180 1.52 -11.65 -48.19
C GLU A 180 1.99 -13.13 -48.18
N ASP A 181 1.85 -13.82 -47.06
CA ASP A 181 2.24 -15.24 -46.93
C ASP A 181 1.30 -16.15 -47.77
N ILE A 182 0.00 -15.87 -47.71
CA ILE A 182 -1.01 -16.62 -48.49
C ILE A 182 -0.79 -16.44 -49.98
N GLU A 183 -0.52 -15.23 -50.45
CA GLU A 183 -0.23 -14.92 -51.86
C GLU A 183 1.07 -15.61 -52.32
N ALA A 184 2.12 -15.56 -51.48
CA ALA A 184 3.38 -16.25 -51.76
C ALA A 184 3.20 -17.77 -51.87
N ILE A 185 2.38 -18.41 -51.00
CA ILE A 185 2.07 -19.81 -51.05
C ILE A 185 1.25 -20.19 -52.28
N LYS A 186 0.24 -19.36 -52.63
CA LYS A 186 -0.62 -19.58 -53.79
C LYS A 186 0.14 -19.47 -55.12
N SER A 187 1.01 -18.48 -55.27
CA SER A 187 1.80 -18.24 -56.48
C SER A 187 3.05 -19.13 -56.57
N GLY A 188 3.51 -19.69 -55.46
CA GLY A 188 4.68 -20.53 -55.37
C GLY A 188 4.32 -22.04 -55.32
N PRO A 189 4.45 -22.68 -54.13
CA PRO A 189 4.36 -24.17 -54.03
C PRO A 189 3.01 -24.76 -54.43
N LEU A 190 1.92 -23.97 -54.39
CA LEU A 190 0.57 -24.45 -54.63
C LEU A 190 -0.01 -24.09 -55.99
N PHE A 191 0.78 -23.49 -56.91
CA PHE A 191 0.22 -22.94 -58.14
C PHE A 191 -0.46 -24.00 -59.08
N LEU A 192 -0.05 -25.26 -58.99
CA LEU A 192 -0.63 -26.35 -59.78
C LEU A 192 -1.88 -27.00 -59.16
N LEU A 193 -2.24 -26.67 -57.91
CA LEU A 193 -3.36 -27.27 -57.20
C LEU A 193 -4.70 -26.62 -57.56
N SER A 194 -5.80 -27.35 -57.44
CA SER A 194 -7.16 -26.77 -57.52
C SER A 194 -7.43 -25.78 -56.39
N GLU A 195 -8.40 -24.89 -56.58
CA GLU A 195 -8.72 -23.88 -55.54
C GLU A 195 -9.16 -24.50 -54.21
N GLU A 196 -9.86 -25.63 -54.21
CA GLU A 196 -10.24 -26.39 -53.00
C GLU A 196 -9.02 -26.91 -52.26
N GLN A 197 -8.08 -27.51 -52.99
CA GLN A 197 -6.83 -27.99 -52.43
C GLN A 197 -5.94 -26.87 -51.90
N LYS A 198 -5.88 -25.73 -52.59
CA LYS A 198 -5.18 -24.53 -52.13
C LYS A 198 -5.77 -24.02 -50.81
N ASN A 199 -7.10 -23.92 -50.70
CA ASN A 199 -7.78 -23.44 -49.52
C ASN A 199 -7.56 -24.39 -48.33
N SER A 200 -7.58 -25.71 -48.55
CA SER A 200 -7.24 -26.70 -47.52
C SER A 200 -5.81 -26.51 -46.99
N ARG A 201 -4.84 -26.35 -47.88
CA ARG A 201 -3.43 -26.13 -47.47
C ARG A 201 -3.20 -24.81 -46.78
N ILE A 202 -3.92 -23.78 -47.17
CA ILE A 202 -3.88 -22.47 -46.47
C ILE A 202 -4.48 -22.60 -45.09
N SER A 203 -5.56 -23.35 -44.92
CA SER A 203 -6.14 -23.63 -43.60
C SER A 203 -5.17 -24.42 -42.70
N ASP A 204 -4.50 -25.45 -43.25
CA ASP A 204 -3.46 -26.17 -42.54
C ASP A 204 -2.30 -25.25 -42.10
N PHE A 205 -1.84 -24.37 -43.01
CA PHE A 205 -0.80 -23.40 -42.72
C PHE A 205 -1.20 -22.45 -41.58
N LEU A 206 -2.39 -21.85 -41.67
CA LEU A 206 -2.87 -20.94 -40.63
C LEU A 206 -3.05 -21.66 -39.29
N TYR A 207 -3.53 -22.89 -39.29
CA TYR A 207 -3.65 -23.69 -38.09
C TYR A 207 -2.29 -24.00 -37.43
N GLU A 208 -1.27 -24.34 -38.22
CA GLU A 208 0.09 -24.55 -37.70
C GLU A 208 0.70 -23.28 -37.16
N GLN A 209 0.48 -22.11 -37.79
CA GLN A 209 0.89 -20.80 -37.24
C GLN A 209 0.22 -20.55 -35.90
N TYR A 210 -1.09 -20.75 -35.79
CA TYR A 210 -1.86 -20.57 -34.56
C TYR A 210 -1.37 -21.52 -33.44
N LYS A 211 -1.11 -22.79 -33.75
CA LYS A 211 -0.60 -23.78 -32.81
C LYS A 211 0.77 -23.40 -32.23
N ASN A 212 1.64 -22.81 -33.04
CA ASN A 212 2.97 -22.37 -32.63
C ASN A 212 2.97 -21.04 -31.88
N ILE A 213 1.84 -20.41 -31.69
CA ILE A 213 1.59 -19.16 -30.98
C ILE A 213 2.42 -17.96 -31.50
N ARG A 214 3.75 -18.00 -31.35
CA ARG A 214 4.63 -16.87 -31.67
C ARG A 214 4.49 -16.38 -33.11
N PRO A 215 4.64 -17.20 -34.15
CA PRO A 215 4.49 -16.72 -35.53
C PRO A 215 3.11 -16.12 -35.81
N TYR A 216 2.06 -16.69 -35.22
CA TYR A 216 0.71 -16.18 -35.35
C TYR A 216 0.55 -14.79 -34.71
N VAL A 217 0.98 -14.66 -33.44
CA VAL A 217 0.93 -13.41 -32.70
C VAL A 217 1.77 -12.32 -33.40
N ASP A 218 2.98 -12.67 -33.86
CA ASP A 218 3.89 -11.73 -34.53
C ASP A 218 3.25 -11.14 -35.78
N LYS A 219 2.57 -11.96 -36.60
CA LYS A 219 1.87 -11.48 -37.81
C LYS A 219 0.68 -10.59 -37.48
N ILE A 220 -0.18 -11.02 -36.57
CA ILE A 220 -1.37 -10.24 -36.15
C ILE A 220 -0.94 -8.90 -35.56
N ILE A 221 0.01 -8.89 -34.61
CA ILE A 221 0.48 -7.66 -33.98
C ILE A 221 1.18 -6.74 -34.99
N SER A 222 2.02 -7.29 -35.87
CA SER A 222 2.67 -6.50 -36.93
C SER A 222 1.64 -5.86 -37.86
N HIS A 223 0.53 -6.54 -38.11
CA HIS A 223 -0.56 -5.97 -38.89
C HIS A 223 -1.29 -4.83 -38.16
N ILE A 224 -1.58 -5.02 -36.85
CA ILE A 224 -2.20 -4.00 -35.98
C ILE A 224 -1.31 -2.75 -35.89
N THR A 225 -0.02 -2.93 -35.61
CA THR A 225 0.90 -1.80 -35.36
C THR A 225 1.23 -0.98 -36.59
N LYS A 226 0.86 -1.44 -37.81
CA LYS A 226 0.90 -0.62 -39.05
C LYS A 226 -0.19 0.46 -39.08
N THR A 227 -1.30 0.23 -38.39
CA THR A 227 -2.50 1.09 -38.50
C THR A 227 -2.86 1.81 -37.21
N THR A 228 -2.63 1.15 -36.05
CA THR A 228 -3.00 1.69 -34.74
C THR A 228 -1.93 1.40 -33.67
N SER A 229 -2.11 1.94 -32.47
CA SER A 229 -1.21 1.72 -31.35
C SER A 229 -1.65 0.52 -30.51
N PHE A 230 -0.69 -0.31 -30.10
CA PHE A 230 -0.93 -1.39 -29.15
C PHE A 230 -0.10 -1.14 -27.89
N PHE A 231 -0.75 -1.06 -26.74
CA PHE A 231 -0.13 -0.89 -25.42
C PHE A 231 -0.09 -2.20 -24.68
N LEU A 232 1.11 -2.66 -24.39
CA LEU A 232 1.39 -3.79 -23.50
C LEU A 232 1.71 -3.23 -22.12
N VAL A 233 0.85 -3.50 -21.16
CA VAL A 233 0.99 -3.03 -19.77
C VAL A 233 1.31 -4.24 -18.89
N ILE A 234 2.45 -4.20 -18.24
CA ILE A 234 2.94 -5.28 -17.36
C ILE A 234 3.01 -4.75 -15.94
N ASP A 235 2.30 -5.40 -15.04
CA ASP A 235 2.19 -4.98 -13.65
C ASP A 235 2.61 -6.09 -12.68
N ASN A 236 2.83 -5.74 -11.41
CA ASN A 236 3.18 -6.63 -10.30
C ASN A 236 4.48 -7.43 -10.45
N VAL A 237 5.38 -7.01 -11.32
CA VAL A 237 6.71 -7.64 -11.49
C VAL A 237 7.49 -7.64 -10.17
N ASP A 238 7.32 -6.61 -9.38
CA ASP A 238 7.97 -6.39 -8.11
C ASP A 238 7.48 -7.28 -6.95
N GLN A 239 6.44 -8.06 -7.15
CA GLN A 239 5.96 -9.04 -6.18
C GLN A 239 6.62 -10.43 -6.34
N ILE A 240 7.43 -10.59 -7.37
CA ILE A 240 8.23 -11.80 -7.60
C ILE A 240 9.48 -11.71 -6.72
N GLU A 241 9.72 -12.73 -5.90
CA GLU A 241 10.80 -12.72 -4.90
C GLU A 241 12.21 -12.72 -5.50
N LEU A 242 12.40 -13.33 -6.69
CA LEU A 242 13.71 -13.50 -7.30
C LEU A 242 14.08 -12.32 -8.20
N ASP A 243 15.10 -11.59 -7.81
CA ASP A 243 15.63 -10.42 -8.54
C ASP A 243 16.04 -10.74 -9.99
N ASP A 244 16.65 -11.91 -10.22
CA ASP A 244 17.05 -12.33 -11.57
C ASP A 244 15.85 -12.49 -12.50
N ILE A 245 14.72 -12.97 -11.95
CA ILE A 245 13.47 -13.08 -12.72
C ILE A 245 12.91 -11.69 -13.02
N GLN A 246 12.94 -10.76 -12.07
CA GLN A 246 12.50 -9.38 -12.30
C GLN A 246 13.33 -8.71 -13.42
N SER A 247 14.66 -8.88 -13.39
CA SER A 247 15.56 -8.38 -14.44
C SER A 247 15.28 -9.00 -15.81
N ARG A 248 14.99 -10.29 -15.85
CA ARG A 248 14.62 -10.99 -17.09
C ARG A 248 13.29 -10.52 -17.64
N ILE A 249 12.26 -10.33 -16.78
CA ILE A 249 10.96 -9.79 -17.22
C ILE A 249 11.15 -8.42 -17.85
N PHE A 250 11.96 -7.56 -17.25
CA PHE A 250 12.31 -6.27 -17.82
C PHE A 250 12.89 -6.43 -19.22
N THR A 251 13.99 -7.17 -19.36
CA THR A 251 14.72 -7.31 -20.63
C THR A 251 13.87 -7.96 -21.72
N GLU A 252 13.15 -9.04 -21.39
CA GLU A 252 12.33 -9.78 -22.33
C GLU A 252 11.11 -8.95 -22.78
N SER A 253 10.48 -8.20 -21.86
CA SER A 253 9.36 -7.30 -22.20
C SER A 253 9.78 -6.20 -23.16
N PHE A 254 10.93 -5.58 -22.94
CA PHE A 254 11.50 -4.60 -23.86
C PHE A 254 11.85 -5.20 -25.21
N SER A 255 12.44 -6.39 -25.22
CA SER A 255 12.78 -7.09 -26.47
C SER A 255 11.53 -7.40 -27.31
N ILE A 256 10.47 -7.91 -26.68
CA ILE A 256 9.17 -8.16 -27.34
C ILE A 256 8.56 -6.87 -27.84
N SER A 257 8.52 -5.83 -26.98
CA SER A 257 7.99 -4.51 -27.35
C SER A 257 8.68 -3.95 -28.58
N ARG A 258 10.00 -4.03 -28.64
CA ARG A 258 10.79 -3.55 -29.79
C ARG A 258 10.57 -4.41 -31.04
N ALA A 259 10.58 -5.72 -30.91
CA ALA A 259 10.40 -6.66 -32.04
C ALA A 259 9.02 -6.49 -32.70
N LEU A 260 7.96 -6.29 -31.88
CA LEU A 260 6.58 -6.18 -32.34
C LEU A 260 6.09 -4.72 -32.49
N SER A 261 6.97 -3.74 -32.28
CA SER A 261 6.61 -2.32 -32.29
C SER A 261 5.45 -1.95 -31.34
N LEU A 262 5.38 -2.61 -30.19
CA LEU A 262 4.40 -2.35 -29.13
C LEU A 262 4.83 -1.15 -28.26
N ASN A 263 3.87 -0.41 -27.77
CA ASN A 263 4.11 0.52 -26.67
C ASN A 263 4.13 -0.28 -25.36
N LEU A 264 5.13 -0.05 -24.53
CA LEU A 264 5.31 -0.77 -23.26
C LEU A 264 5.06 0.16 -22.07
N VAL A 265 4.28 -0.28 -21.12
CA VAL A 265 4.18 0.32 -19.79
C VAL A 265 4.55 -0.77 -18.77
N LEU A 266 5.63 -0.58 -18.05
CA LEU A 266 6.16 -1.55 -17.10
C LEU A 266 6.14 -0.96 -15.69
N SER A 267 5.41 -1.59 -14.78
CA SER A 267 5.28 -1.19 -13.38
C SER A 267 6.32 -1.90 -12.53
N LEU A 268 7.20 -1.13 -11.87
CA LEU A 268 8.31 -1.62 -11.06
C LEU A 268 8.39 -0.90 -9.71
N ARG A 269 9.07 -1.52 -8.74
CA ARG A 269 9.53 -0.79 -7.55
C ARG A 269 10.75 0.07 -7.91
N GLN A 270 10.87 1.20 -7.22
CA GLN A 270 12.03 2.05 -7.32
C GLN A 270 13.32 1.31 -6.95
N SER A 271 13.27 0.44 -5.92
CA SER A 271 14.40 -0.41 -5.51
C SER A 271 14.87 -1.35 -6.62
N THR A 272 13.94 -2.05 -7.28
CA THR A 272 14.25 -2.93 -8.42
C THR A 272 14.92 -2.16 -9.55
N PHE A 273 14.38 -0.98 -9.89
CA PHE A 273 14.97 -0.14 -10.91
C PHE A 273 16.37 0.34 -10.54
N ILE A 274 16.59 0.86 -9.32
CA ILE A 274 17.91 1.35 -8.87
C ILE A 274 18.95 0.22 -8.88
N LYS A 275 18.57 -0.99 -8.49
CA LYS A 275 19.47 -2.16 -8.48
C LYS A 275 19.96 -2.52 -9.88
N HIS A 276 19.11 -2.37 -10.89
CA HIS A 276 19.40 -2.78 -12.26
C HIS A 276 19.71 -1.64 -13.23
N LYS A 277 19.56 -0.36 -12.82
CA LYS A 277 19.71 0.82 -13.71
C LYS A 277 21.02 0.90 -14.48
N ASN A 278 22.10 0.37 -13.92
CA ASN A 278 23.42 0.36 -14.56
C ASN A 278 23.72 -0.97 -15.29
N SER A 279 22.73 -1.84 -15.44
CA SER A 279 22.92 -3.09 -16.19
C SER A 279 22.91 -2.78 -17.70
N PRO A 280 23.75 -3.46 -18.50
CA PRO A 280 23.77 -3.28 -19.96
C PRO A 280 22.40 -3.52 -20.61
N ALA A 281 21.55 -4.33 -19.98
CA ALA A 281 20.20 -4.60 -20.43
C ALA A 281 19.29 -3.37 -20.36
N ILE A 282 19.43 -2.54 -19.33
CA ILE A 282 18.63 -1.31 -19.17
C ILE A 282 19.19 -0.19 -20.04
N ASP A 283 20.51 -0.02 -20.10
CA ASP A 283 21.16 1.01 -20.92
C ASP A 283 20.88 0.86 -22.44
N ALA A 284 20.54 -0.35 -22.88
CA ALA A 284 20.23 -0.62 -24.27
C ALA A 284 18.88 -0.07 -24.74
N PHE A 285 18.00 0.36 -23.82
CA PHE A 285 16.65 0.77 -24.13
C PHE A 285 16.38 2.24 -23.77
N ASP A 286 15.65 2.92 -24.65
CA ASP A 286 15.16 4.28 -24.43
C ASP A 286 13.75 4.23 -23.82
N PHE A 287 13.59 4.77 -22.62
CA PHE A 287 12.33 4.77 -21.88
C PHE A 287 12.12 6.06 -21.09
N GLU A 288 10.88 6.35 -20.79
CA GLU A 288 10.50 7.46 -19.92
C GLU A 288 10.13 6.94 -18.51
N ILE A 289 10.60 7.64 -17.49
CA ILE A 289 10.27 7.33 -16.11
C ILE A 289 9.13 8.23 -15.64
N ILE A 290 8.08 7.61 -15.11
CA ILE A 290 7.02 8.28 -14.37
C ILE A 290 7.03 7.70 -12.96
N GLN A 291 7.34 8.54 -11.99
CA GLN A 291 7.36 8.15 -10.60
C GLN A 291 5.97 8.39 -10.00
N ILE A 292 5.39 7.37 -9.39
CA ILE A 292 4.12 7.44 -8.68
C ILE A 292 4.44 7.61 -7.20
N ASP A 293 4.20 8.81 -6.71
CA ASP A 293 4.25 9.09 -5.29
C ASP A 293 2.90 8.75 -4.64
N PRO A 294 2.90 8.14 -3.45
CA PRO A 294 1.67 7.80 -2.77
C PRO A 294 0.87 9.10 -2.48
N PRO A 295 -0.43 9.13 -2.79
CA PRO A 295 -1.27 10.25 -2.42
C PRO A 295 -1.36 10.38 -0.90
N ARG A 296 -1.71 11.56 -0.39
CA ARG A 296 -1.94 11.75 1.05
C ARG A 296 -2.97 10.77 1.56
N ILE A 297 -2.61 9.99 2.56
CA ILE A 297 -3.45 8.92 3.12
C ILE A 297 -4.79 9.48 3.61
N SER A 298 -4.79 10.64 4.26
CA SER A 298 -6.01 11.32 4.68
C SER A 298 -6.97 11.61 3.52
N SER A 299 -6.44 12.01 2.37
CA SER A 299 -7.25 12.26 1.16
C SER A 299 -7.83 10.97 0.58
N VAL A 300 -7.07 9.88 0.60
CA VAL A 300 -7.56 8.56 0.17
C VAL A 300 -8.68 8.09 1.09
N ILE A 301 -8.47 8.13 2.40
CA ILE A 301 -9.46 7.73 3.39
C ILE A 301 -10.74 8.57 3.24
N ALA A 302 -10.62 9.89 3.06
CA ALA A 302 -11.77 10.78 2.85
C ALA A 302 -12.58 10.38 1.60
N LYS A 303 -11.91 10.11 0.48
CA LYS A 303 -12.55 9.64 -0.75
C LYS A 303 -13.24 8.28 -0.58
N ARG A 304 -12.63 7.37 0.18
CA ARG A 304 -13.23 6.06 0.50
C ARG A 304 -14.50 6.21 1.34
N PHE A 305 -14.49 7.07 2.36
CA PHE A 305 -15.69 7.38 3.13
C PHE A 305 -16.79 8.05 2.29
N ALA A 306 -16.42 8.95 1.39
CA ALA A 306 -17.38 9.56 0.47
C ALA A 306 -18.07 8.50 -0.42
N LEU A 307 -17.33 7.49 -0.88
CA LEU A 307 -17.90 6.36 -1.61
C LEU A 307 -18.85 5.53 -0.73
N VAL A 308 -18.45 5.18 0.50
CA VAL A 308 -19.32 4.45 1.44
C VAL A 308 -20.60 5.24 1.71
N LYS A 309 -20.49 6.54 1.96
CA LYS A 309 -21.62 7.42 2.17
C LYS A 309 -22.57 7.43 0.97
N TYR A 310 -22.03 7.49 -0.25
CA TYR A 310 -22.82 7.41 -1.47
C TYR A 310 -23.59 6.08 -1.59
N MET A 311 -22.93 4.95 -1.30
CA MET A 311 -23.54 3.62 -1.35
C MET A 311 -24.58 3.37 -0.26
N THR A 312 -24.48 4.04 0.88
CA THR A 312 -25.38 3.89 2.02
C THR A 312 -26.48 4.94 2.08
N SER A 313 -26.45 5.95 1.23
CA SER A 313 -27.50 6.98 1.15
C SER A 313 -28.87 6.36 0.89
N ASN A 314 -29.89 6.82 1.62
CA ASN A 314 -31.28 6.35 1.57
C ASN A 314 -31.47 4.88 2.03
N LYS A 315 -30.51 4.28 2.71
CA LYS A 315 -30.67 3.00 3.39
C LYS A 315 -31.01 3.24 4.86
N SER A 316 -31.97 2.48 5.39
CA SER A 316 -32.30 2.47 6.81
C SER A 316 -31.82 1.17 7.47
N GLY A 317 -31.66 1.20 8.79
CA GLY A 317 -31.21 0.02 9.52
C GLY A 317 -31.42 0.16 11.02
N ASN A 318 -31.16 -0.92 11.75
CA ASN A 318 -31.22 -0.89 13.22
C ASN A 318 -30.12 -1.77 13.80
N PHE A 319 -29.68 -1.45 15.02
CA PHE A 319 -28.74 -2.26 15.79
C PHE A 319 -29.13 -2.28 17.27
N ILE A 320 -28.56 -3.21 18.02
CA ILE A 320 -28.73 -3.31 19.46
C ILE A 320 -27.57 -2.61 20.14
N ALA A 321 -27.88 -1.59 20.94
CA ALA A 321 -26.87 -0.88 21.73
C ALA A 321 -26.38 -1.72 22.91
N GLU A 322 -25.29 -1.28 23.57
CA GLU A 322 -24.66 -1.97 24.69
C GLU A 322 -25.58 -2.18 25.91
N ASN A 323 -26.59 -1.32 26.04
CA ASN A 323 -27.61 -1.42 27.09
C ASN A 323 -28.81 -2.29 26.70
N GLY A 324 -28.74 -2.97 25.54
CA GLY A 324 -29.84 -3.79 25.00
C GLY A 324 -30.93 -3.02 24.27
N ALA A 325 -30.87 -1.70 24.20
CA ALA A 325 -31.85 -0.89 23.48
C ALA A 325 -31.69 -1.02 21.96
N LYS A 326 -32.82 -1.14 21.25
CA LYS A 326 -32.82 -1.14 19.78
C LYS A 326 -32.73 0.30 19.28
N VAL A 327 -31.69 0.61 18.54
CA VAL A 327 -31.48 1.92 17.91
C VAL A 327 -31.84 1.81 16.44
N ALA A 328 -32.80 2.60 15.98
CA ALA A 328 -33.19 2.71 14.59
C ALA A 328 -32.49 3.91 13.93
N LEU A 329 -32.08 3.75 12.71
CA LEU A 329 -31.46 4.76 11.86
C LEU A 329 -32.29 4.87 10.57
N ASP A 330 -32.86 6.03 10.34
CA ASP A 330 -33.60 6.32 9.10
C ASP A 330 -32.67 6.46 7.91
N ASP A 331 -31.45 6.89 8.16
CA ASP A 331 -30.36 6.99 7.17
C ASP A 331 -29.05 6.48 7.75
N ILE A 332 -28.55 5.36 7.20
CA ILE A 332 -27.28 4.73 7.61
C ILE A 332 -26.09 5.65 7.31
N SER A 333 -26.22 6.57 6.35
CA SER A 333 -25.13 7.52 6.05
C SER A 333 -24.69 8.37 7.25
N GLN A 334 -25.56 8.55 8.25
CA GLN A 334 -25.22 9.21 9.52
C GLN A 334 -24.13 8.43 10.30
N LEU A 335 -24.12 7.10 10.24
CA LEU A 335 -23.03 6.31 10.82
C LEU A 335 -21.71 6.58 10.12
N VAL A 336 -21.76 6.72 8.81
CA VAL A 336 -20.56 7.03 8.02
C VAL A 336 -20.01 8.40 8.41
N ASP A 337 -20.86 9.39 8.68
CA ASP A 337 -20.46 10.72 9.15
C ASP A 337 -19.80 10.67 10.54
N ILE A 338 -20.36 9.88 11.47
CA ILE A 338 -19.78 9.67 12.81
C ILE A 338 -18.39 9.05 12.69
N ILE A 339 -18.27 8.00 11.88
CA ILE A 339 -17.07 7.22 11.69
C ILE A 339 -15.99 8.06 10.98
N SER A 340 -16.35 8.68 9.86
CA SER A 340 -15.41 9.52 9.09
C SER A 340 -14.94 10.72 9.91
N GLY A 341 -15.84 11.35 10.68
CA GLY A 341 -15.48 12.42 11.61
C GLY A 341 -14.50 11.96 12.69
N SER A 342 -14.64 10.73 13.20
CA SER A 342 -13.71 10.15 14.16
C SER A 342 -12.31 9.89 13.57
N VAL A 343 -12.22 9.50 12.29
CA VAL A 343 -10.94 9.24 11.62
C VAL A 343 -10.31 10.54 11.12
N LEU A 344 -11.06 11.33 10.33
CA LEU A 344 -10.53 12.50 9.62
C LEU A 344 -10.48 13.75 10.51
N GLY A 345 -11.41 13.90 11.44
CA GLY A 345 -11.50 15.05 12.35
C GLY A 345 -10.70 14.91 13.64
N SER A 346 -9.89 13.87 13.79
CA SER A 346 -9.10 13.58 14.99
C SER A 346 -7.65 13.21 14.65
N GLU A 347 -6.82 13.05 15.68
CA GLU A 347 -5.44 12.54 15.52
C GLU A 347 -5.36 11.09 15.04
N ILE A 348 -6.47 10.35 14.94
CA ILE A 348 -6.48 8.95 14.52
C ILE A 348 -5.98 8.84 13.06
N GLY A 349 -6.49 9.69 12.18
CA GLY A 349 -6.05 9.71 10.77
C GLY A 349 -4.56 10.02 10.63
N THR A 350 -4.05 10.99 11.39
CA THR A 350 -2.61 11.32 11.41
C THR A 350 -1.77 10.14 11.94
N ARG A 351 -2.24 9.45 12.98
CA ARG A 351 -1.56 8.25 13.49
C ARG A 351 -1.55 7.11 12.47
N ILE A 352 -2.67 6.86 11.79
CA ILE A 352 -2.72 5.86 10.71
C ILE A 352 -1.71 6.20 9.62
N GLU A 353 -1.60 7.47 9.23
CA GLU A 353 -0.62 7.94 8.24
C GLU A 353 0.82 7.64 8.66
N VAL A 354 1.18 7.95 9.92
CA VAL A 354 2.52 7.67 10.46
C VAL A 354 2.79 6.17 10.58
N LEU A 355 1.82 5.40 11.11
CA LEU A 355 1.96 3.96 11.30
C LEU A 355 2.06 3.20 9.97
N ALA A 356 1.36 3.67 8.94
CA ALA A 356 1.38 3.08 7.61
C ALA A 356 2.64 3.45 6.80
N THR A 357 3.35 4.50 7.19
CA THR A 357 4.61 4.91 6.54
C THR A 357 4.45 5.04 5.02
N ASP A 358 3.49 5.86 4.58
CA ASP A 358 3.15 6.13 3.18
C ASP A 358 2.64 4.90 2.37
N ASP A 359 2.41 3.76 3.01
CA ASP A 359 1.75 2.60 2.41
C ASP A 359 0.24 2.75 2.48
N VAL A 360 -0.37 3.13 1.35
CA VAL A 360 -1.83 3.36 1.23
C VAL A 360 -2.62 2.08 1.53
N ARG A 361 -2.15 0.92 1.06
CA ARG A 361 -2.83 -0.38 1.29
C ARG A 361 -2.89 -0.71 2.78
N LEU A 362 -1.77 -0.51 3.47
CA LEU A 362 -1.70 -0.73 4.91
C LEU A 362 -2.57 0.27 5.69
N ALA A 363 -2.58 1.55 5.29
CA ALA A 363 -3.43 2.56 5.92
C ALA A 363 -4.92 2.22 5.78
N LEU A 364 -5.35 1.75 4.61
CA LEU A 364 -6.72 1.28 4.38
C LEU A 364 -7.05 0.06 5.25
N ARG A 365 -6.11 -0.89 5.38
CA ARG A 365 -6.26 -2.05 6.25
C ARG A 365 -6.40 -1.63 7.71
N MET A 366 -5.52 -0.77 8.23
CA MET A 366 -5.59 -0.23 9.61
C MET A 366 -6.91 0.51 9.86
N THR A 367 -7.36 1.30 8.89
CA THR A 367 -8.65 1.99 8.98
C THR A 367 -9.80 1.00 9.08
N ARG A 368 -9.79 -0.06 8.28
CA ARG A 368 -10.81 -1.12 8.34
C ARG A 368 -10.79 -1.86 9.68
N GLU A 369 -9.63 -2.26 10.19
CA GLU A 369 -9.49 -2.92 11.50
C GLU A 369 -10.04 -2.04 12.64
N PHE A 370 -9.75 -0.75 12.58
CA PHE A 370 -10.33 0.22 13.50
C PHE A 370 -11.86 0.29 13.40
N LEU A 371 -12.40 0.34 12.19
CA LEU A 371 -13.84 0.43 11.95
C LEU A 371 -14.58 -0.83 12.42
N GLU A 372 -13.99 -1.99 12.19
CA GLU A 372 -14.57 -3.27 12.60
C GLU A 372 -14.63 -3.44 14.12
N ARG A 373 -13.68 -2.87 14.89
CA ARG A 373 -13.46 -3.24 16.30
C ARG A 373 -13.27 -2.06 17.25
N GLY A 374 -13.08 -0.86 16.73
CA GLY A 374 -12.69 0.31 17.53
C GLY A 374 -13.82 0.99 18.31
N TYR A 375 -15.07 0.56 18.16
CA TYR A 375 -16.21 1.17 18.82
C TYR A 375 -16.76 0.26 19.94
N THR A 376 -16.46 0.60 21.19
CA THR A 376 -16.95 -0.17 22.34
C THR A 376 -18.37 0.22 22.78
N SER A 377 -18.82 1.44 22.41
CA SER A 377 -20.12 2.00 22.83
C SER A 377 -20.84 2.69 21.67
N PRO A 378 -21.29 1.95 20.63
CA PRO A 378 -21.91 2.54 19.45
C PRO A 378 -23.25 3.26 19.74
N GLY A 379 -24.05 2.77 20.68
CA GLY A 379 -25.29 3.42 21.08
C GLY A 379 -25.05 4.81 21.65
N LYS A 380 -24.05 4.96 22.53
CA LYS A 380 -23.63 6.25 23.07
C LYS A 380 -23.08 7.18 21.98
N ALA A 381 -22.34 6.63 21.01
CA ALA A 381 -21.81 7.41 19.89
C ALA A 381 -22.94 8.04 19.06
N VAL A 382 -23.97 7.26 18.70
CA VAL A 382 -25.15 7.74 17.95
C VAL A 382 -25.94 8.76 18.76
N GLN A 383 -26.14 8.53 20.06
CA GLN A 383 -26.85 9.47 20.92
C GLN A 383 -26.14 10.82 20.98
N ILE A 384 -24.85 10.84 21.29
CA ILE A 384 -24.05 12.09 21.35
C ILE A 384 -24.03 12.80 20.00
N PHE A 385 -23.92 12.05 18.91
CA PHE A 385 -23.95 12.63 17.57
C PHE A 385 -25.30 13.32 17.29
N ARG A 386 -26.42 12.71 17.66
CA ARG A 386 -27.77 13.31 17.51
C ARG A 386 -27.94 14.58 18.36
N GLU A 387 -27.37 14.56 19.58
CA GLU A 387 -27.47 15.71 20.51
C GLU A 387 -26.54 16.86 20.15
N GLN A 388 -25.32 16.56 19.69
CA GLN A 388 -24.23 17.53 19.54
C GLN A 388 -23.76 17.73 18.09
N GLY A 389 -24.29 16.97 17.13
CA GLY A 389 -23.91 16.99 15.72
C GLY A 389 -22.51 16.42 15.42
N ARG A 390 -21.79 15.93 16.44
CA ARG A 390 -20.47 15.29 16.29
C ARG A 390 -20.19 14.30 17.41
N TYR A 391 -19.43 13.29 17.08
CA TYR A 391 -18.83 12.36 18.04
C TYR A 391 -17.41 12.00 17.58
N LEU A 392 -16.48 12.03 18.49
CA LEU A 392 -15.09 11.60 18.25
C LEU A 392 -14.78 10.41 19.15
N LEU A 393 -14.36 9.32 18.53
CA LEU A 393 -13.99 8.12 19.23
C LEU A 393 -12.75 8.35 20.13
N PRO A 394 -12.70 7.73 21.33
CA PRO A 394 -11.50 7.77 22.16
C PRO A 394 -10.27 7.19 21.44
N ARG A 395 -9.21 7.97 21.38
CA ARG A 395 -7.96 7.65 20.63
C ARG A 395 -7.35 6.31 21.04
N HIS A 396 -7.42 5.97 22.33
CA HIS A 396 -6.85 4.72 22.85
C HIS A 396 -7.60 3.49 22.37
N GLU A 397 -8.91 3.58 22.15
CA GLU A 397 -9.72 2.48 21.60
C GLU A 397 -9.36 2.21 20.14
N ALA A 398 -9.28 3.28 19.34
CA ALA A 398 -8.86 3.19 17.94
C ALA A 398 -7.44 2.59 17.80
N PHE A 399 -6.51 3.10 18.58
CA PHE A 399 -5.13 2.64 18.54
C PHE A 399 -5.00 1.18 19.00
N ARG A 400 -5.73 0.80 20.04
CA ARG A 400 -5.80 -0.59 20.48
C ARG A 400 -6.36 -1.52 19.41
N ALA A 401 -7.42 -1.12 18.71
CA ALA A 401 -7.99 -1.91 17.61
C ALA A 401 -6.99 -2.16 16.49
N ILE A 402 -6.21 -1.14 16.12
CA ILE A 402 -5.15 -1.26 15.10
C ILE A 402 -4.04 -2.22 15.57
N LEU A 403 -3.61 -2.13 16.83
CA LEU A 403 -2.54 -2.98 17.38
C LEU A 403 -2.96 -4.44 17.51
N LEU A 404 -4.19 -4.70 17.96
CA LEU A 404 -4.68 -6.05 18.22
C LEU A 404 -5.18 -6.76 16.95
N GLY A 405 -5.64 -6.02 15.96
CA GLY A 405 -6.26 -6.61 14.78
C GLY A 405 -7.43 -7.53 15.16
N THR A 406 -7.34 -8.82 14.82
CA THR A 406 -8.37 -9.83 15.13
C THR A 406 -8.27 -10.43 16.53
N GLU A 407 -7.16 -10.25 17.21
CA GLU A 407 -6.85 -10.93 18.45
C GLU A 407 -7.33 -10.16 19.70
N LEU A 408 -7.58 -10.87 20.80
CA LEU A 408 -7.91 -10.25 22.10
C LEU A 408 -6.68 -9.68 22.80
N THR A 409 -5.52 -10.27 22.54
CA THR A 409 -4.21 -9.89 23.07
C THR A 409 -3.26 -9.64 21.92
N TYR A 410 -2.32 -8.73 22.11
CA TYR A 410 -1.33 -8.43 21.10
C TYR A 410 -0.45 -9.66 20.80
N SER A 411 -0.20 -9.89 19.51
CA SER A 411 0.83 -10.80 19.01
C SER A 411 1.52 -10.17 17.80
N GLU A 412 2.86 -10.16 17.79
CA GLU A 412 3.65 -9.61 16.68
C GLU A 412 3.38 -10.36 15.36
N SER A 413 3.05 -11.65 15.44
CA SER A 413 2.79 -12.47 14.26
C SER A 413 1.53 -12.07 13.49
N THR A 414 0.57 -11.45 14.15
CA THR A 414 -0.72 -11.05 13.55
C THR A 414 -0.91 -9.55 13.48
N SER A 415 -0.18 -8.78 14.30
CA SER A 415 -0.26 -7.32 14.34
C SER A 415 0.43 -6.67 13.14
N THR A 416 -0.09 -5.53 12.72
CA THR A 416 0.53 -4.68 11.69
C THR A 416 1.74 -3.89 12.21
N ILE A 417 1.89 -3.78 13.54
CA ILE A 417 2.98 -3.06 14.21
C ILE A 417 3.77 -4.04 15.06
N ALA A 418 5.06 -4.15 14.80
CA ALA A 418 5.95 -5.06 15.53
C ALA A 418 6.29 -4.55 16.94
N ASN A 419 6.74 -5.47 17.81
CA ASN A 419 7.11 -5.19 19.18
C ASN A 419 8.56 -4.68 19.26
N PRO A 420 8.82 -3.43 19.66
CA PRO A 420 10.18 -2.92 19.81
C PRO A 420 10.90 -3.47 21.06
N PHE A 421 10.18 -4.03 22.02
CA PHE A 421 10.75 -4.53 23.28
C PHE A 421 11.26 -5.98 23.21
N ASP A 422 11.14 -6.62 22.04
CA ASP A 422 11.66 -7.96 21.84
C ASP A 422 12.30 -8.10 20.45
N SER A 423 13.58 -8.44 20.43
CA SER A 423 14.33 -8.65 19.19
C SER A 423 14.17 -10.06 18.60
N ASN A 424 13.41 -10.94 19.28
CA ASN A 424 13.27 -12.36 18.93
C ASN A 424 14.61 -13.09 18.75
N LEU A 425 15.63 -12.67 19.52
CA LEU A 425 16.93 -13.30 19.60
C LEU A 425 16.97 -14.21 20.83
N ALA A 426 17.53 -15.40 20.70
CA ALA A 426 17.59 -16.39 21.78
C ALA A 426 18.57 -16.03 22.91
N VAL A 427 19.00 -14.77 23.01
CA VAL A 427 19.97 -14.26 24.00
C VAL A 427 19.33 -13.10 24.75
N THR A 428 19.12 -13.29 26.06
CA THR A 428 18.43 -12.30 26.92
C THR A 428 19.11 -10.92 26.90
N GLN A 429 20.44 -10.87 26.85
CA GLN A 429 21.20 -9.63 26.81
C GLN A 429 20.96 -8.83 25.52
N MET A 430 20.51 -9.51 24.46
CA MET A 430 20.22 -8.92 23.15
C MET A 430 18.72 -8.66 22.91
N GLN A 431 17.88 -8.91 23.92
CA GLN A 431 16.42 -8.75 23.79
C GLN A 431 16.01 -7.35 23.33
N LEU A 432 16.63 -6.31 23.86
CA LEU A 432 16.33 -4.92 23.53
C LEU A 432 17.19 -4.35 22.38
N LEU A 433 17.95 -5.20 21.67
CA LEU A 433 18.84 -4.75 20.60
C LEU A 433 18.06 -4.05 19.47
N ARG A 434 16.86 -4.53 19.15
CA ARG A 434 15.95 -3.89 18.19
C ARG A 434 15.67 -2.43 18.56
N LEU A 435 15.27 -2.18 19.80
CA LEU A 435 14.98 -0.82 20.29
C LEU A 435 16.24 0.03 20.39
N TYR A 436 17.34 -0.55 20.85
CA TYR A 436 18.62 0.14 20.99
C TYR A 436 19.14 0.66 19.64
N VAL A 437 19.22 -0.23 18.63
CA VAL A 437 19.67 0.13 17.30
C VAL A 437 18.72 1.13 16.63
N LEU A 438 17.40 0.94 16.77
CA LEU A 438 16.41 1.88 16.26
C LEU A 438 16.63 3.28 16.84
N ASN A 439 16.82 3.38 18.17
CA ASN A 439 17.04 4.66 18.84
C ASN A 439 18.32 5.35 18.37
N VAL A 440 19.40 4.60 18.19
CA VAL A 440 20.67 5.11 17.66
C VAL A 440 20.45 5.73 16.28
N ILE A 441 19.82 5.01 15.36
CA ILE A 441 19.59 5.48 13.98
C ILE A 441 18.66 6.70 13.95
N VAL A 442 17.60 6.70 14.78
CA VAL A 442 16.70 7.86 14.94
C VAL A 442 17.43 9.08 15.50
N SER A 443 18.37 8.87 16.44
CA SER A 443 19.19 9.94 17.01
C SER A 443 20.13 10.54 15.97
N TYR A 444 20.81 9.71 15.16
CA TYR A 444 21.62 10.19 14.04
C TYR A 444 20.79 10.99 13.03
N ALA A 445 19.65 10.48 12.61
CA ALA A 445 18.78 11.14 11.64
C ALA A 445 18.16 12.46 12.15
N SER A 446 18.15 12.65 13.47
CA SER A 446 17.70 13.91 14.09
C SER A 446 18.77 15.02 14.06
N ASP A 447 20.01 14.65 13.78
CA ASP A 447 21.12 15.60 13.60
C ASP A 447 21.20 15.99 12.11
N PRO A 448 21.08 17.28 11.76
CA PRO A 448 21.18 17.76 10.38
C PRO A 448 22.48 17.36 9.66
N ALA A 449 23.56 17.10 10.41
CA ALA A 449 24.85 16.67 9.87
C ALA A 449 24.85 15.20 9.44
N PHE A 450 23.96 14.37 9.98
CA PHE A 450 23.94 12.92 9.78
C PHE A 450 22.54 12.45 9.42
N ARG A 451 22.16 12.53 8.16
CA ARG A 451 20.82 12.08 7.72
C ARG A 451 20.67 10.57 7.63
N GLN A 452 21.77 9.86 7.55
CA GLN A 452 21.84 8.40 7.39
C GLN A 452 23.04 7.84 8.15
N ILE A 453 23.05 6.55 8.38
CA ILE A 453 24.18 5.84 8.98
C ILE A 453 24.48 4.56 8.19
N ASP A 454 25.76 4.30 7.95
CA ASP A 454 26.20 3.12 7.20
C ASP A 454 26.19 1.87 8.08
N GLY A 455 25.75 0.75 7.52
CA GLY A 455 25.70 -0.55 8.19
C GLY A 455 27.07 -1.03 8.69
N SER A 456 28.13 -0.68 7.97
CA SER A 456 29.51 -0.94 8.41
C SER A 456 29.85 -0.21 9.71
N VAL A 457 29.45 1.06 9.85
CA VAL A 457 29.64 1.85 11.07
C VAL A 457 28.82 1.26 12.22
N ILE A 458 27.54 0.88 11.96
CA ILE A 458 26.70 0.24 12.96
C ILE A 458 27.35 -1.05 13.45
N THR A 459 27.83 -1.89 12.53
CA THR A 459 28.47 -3.17 12.85
C THR A 459 29.75 -2.98 13.67
N GLU A 460 30.60 -2.02 13.28
CA GLU A 460 31.82 -1.71 14.03
C GLU A 460 31.52 -1.25 15.47
N LYS A 461 30.58 -0.32 15.64
CA LYS A 461 30.25 0.20 16.97
C LYS A 461 29.58 -0.84 17.85
N LEU A 462 28.67 -1.67 17.30
CA LEU A 462 28.05 -2.77 18.04
C LEU A 462 29.06 -3.84 18.44
N ARG A 463 30.02 -4.17 17.57
CA ARG A 463 31.14 -5.09 17.90
C ARG A 463 31.97 -4.56 19.07
N THR A 464 32.22 -3.25 19.14
CA THR A 464 32.96 -2.60 20.23
C THR A 464 32.30 -2.82 21.60
N ILE A 465 30.96 -2.92 21.63
CA ILE A 465 30.18 -3.20 22.87
C ILE A 465 29.80 -4.67 23.03
N GLY A 466 30.45 -5.58 22.29
CA GLY A 466 30.29 -7.02 22.47
C GLY A 466 29.15 -7.66 21.70
N VAL A 467 28.49 -6.94 20.76
CA VAL A 467 27.45 -7.51 19.89
C VAL A 467 28.10 -8.07 18.61
N GLY A 468 27.91 -9.37 18.38
CA GLY A 468 28.46 -10.04 17.20
C GLY A 468 27.79 -9.62 15.88
N ASP A 469 28.54 -9.67 14.78
CA ASP A 469 28.10 -9.24 13.46
C ASP A 469 26.83 -9.94 12.97
N SER A 470 26.66 -11.21 13.30
CA SER A 470 25.47 -11.98 12.95
C SER A 470 24.21 -11.45 13.63
N PHE A 471 24.30 -11.02 14.88
CA PHE A 471 23.17 -10.38 15.58
C PHE A 471 22.87 -8.99 14.99
N THR A 472 23.91 -8.23 14.70
CA THR A 472 23.78 -6.92 14.05
C THR A 472 23.04 -7.04 12.71
N HIS A 473 23.48 -7.95 11.86
CA HIS A 473 22.84 -8.17 10.57
C HIS A 473 21.38 -8.60 10.71
N ARG A 474 21.11 -9.58 11.58
CA ARG A 474 19.74 -10.04 11.83
C ARG A 474 18.83 -8.92 12.32
N VAL A 475 19.29 -8.06 13.22
CA VAL A 475 18.49 -6.94 13.73
C VAL A 475 18.25 -5.87 12.68
N LEU A 476 19.24 -5.55 11.84
CA LEU A 476 19.07 -4.58 10.75
C LEU A 476 18.07 -5.09 9.70
N VAL A 477 18.17 -6.35 9.31
CA VAL A 477 17.20 -7.00 8.41
C VAL A 477 15.81 -7.00 9.04
N ASP A 478 15.69 -7.38 10.31
CA ASP A 478 14.43 -7.41 11.03
C ASP A 478 13.80 -6.01 11.13
N LEU A 479 14.57 -4.99 11.49
CA LEU A 479 14.10 -3.60 11.56
C LEU A 479 13.58 -3.09 10.19
N CYS A 480 14.21 -3.50 9.09
CA CYS A 480 13.72 -3.18 7.75
C CYS A 480 12.44 -3.94 7.41
N ASN A 481 12.38 -5.25 7.68
CA ASN A 481 11.20 -6.09 7.45
C ASN A 481 9.99 -5.62 8.26
N LYS A 482 10.23 -5.13 9.49
CA LYS A 482 9.20 -4.53 10.36
C LYS A 482 8.90 -3.06 10.01
N ARG A 483 9.52 -2.51 8.98
CA ARG A 483 9.34 -1.15 8.48
C ARG A 483 9.70 -0.06 9.50
N PHE A 484 10.57 -0.35 10.45
CA PHE A 484 11.11 0.64 11.37
C PHE A 484 12.25 1.44 10.74
N LEU A 485 12.98 0.80 9.84
CA LEU A 485 14.03 1.41 9.04
C LEU A 485 13.80 1.17 7.54
N PHE A 486 14.45 2.01 6.74
CA PHE A 486 14.65 1.77 5.32
C PHE A 486 16.13 1.84 5.00
N THR A 487 16.55 1.09 4.00
CA THR A 487 17.81 1.39 3.32
C THR A 487 17.60 2.63 2.45
N VAL A 488 18.63 3.44 2.28
CA VAL A 488 18.57 4.66 1.44
C VAL A 488 18.09 4.36 0.02
N ASN A 489 18.46 3.19 -0.50
CA ASN A 489 18.07 2.74 -1.84
C ASN A 489 16.74 1.98 -1.85
N HIS A 490 16.04 1.86 -0.72
CA HIS A 490 14.84 1.05 -0.57
C HIS A 490 15.00 -0.42 -1.03
N GLY A 491 16.23 -0.90 -1.12
CA GLY A 491 16.57 -2.29 -1.45
C GLY A 491 16.70 -3.17 -0.21
N GLU A 492 16.99 -4.45 -0.43
CA GLU A 492 17.26 -5.36 0.66
C GLU A 492 18.49 -4.91 1.49
N PRO A 493 18.42 -5.04 2.83
CA PRO A 493 19.50 -4.64 3.70
C PRO A 493 20.70 -5.58 3.56
N THR A 494 21.86 -5.00 3.28
CA THR A 494 23.16 -5.67 3.21
C THR A 494 24.15 -5.02 4.19
N ALA A 495 25.29 -5.62 4.39
CA ALA A 495 26.35 -5.06 5.23
C ALA A 495 26.86 -3.68 4.75
N SER A 496 26.74 -3.39 3.46
CA SER A 496 27.12 -2.12 2.83
C SER A 496 25.98 -1.11 2.70
N SER A 497 24.76 -1.45 3.15
CA SER A 497 23.63 -0.55 3.05
C SER A 497 23.76 0.60 4.04
N SER A 498 23.27 1.79 3.65
CA SER A 498 23.04 2.92 4.56
C SER A 498 21.58 2.93 4.99
N PHE A 499 21.32 3.24 6.26
CA PHE A 499 20.02 3.16 6.90
C PHE A 499 19.47 4.52 7.29
N ILE A 500 18.16 4.67 7.14
CA ILE A 500 17.37 5.82 7.60
C ILE A 500 16.16 5.33 8.40
N PRO A 501 15.71 6.07 9.43
CA PRO A 501 14.48 5.70 10.12
C PRO A 501 13.26 5.97 9.24
N SER A 502 12.29 5.07 9.31
CA SER A 502 10.96 5.33 8.75
C SER A 502 10.17 6.31 9.65
N ARG A 503 9.04 6.81 9.15
CA ARG A 503 8.10 7.58 9.99
C ARG A 503 7.64 6.76 11.20
N LEU A 504 7.32 5.47 10.99
CA LEU A 504 6.94 4.54 12.05
C LEU A 504 8.07 4.35 13.07
N GLY A 505 9.30 4.10 12.61
CA GLY A 505 10.46 3.92 13.50
C GLY A 505 10.74 5.16 14.34
N GLY A 506 10.70 6.33 13.73
CA GLY A 506 10.84 7.59 14.45
C GLY A 506 9.72 7.81 15.47
N TYR A 507 8.49 7.47 15.14
CA TYR A 507 7.33 7.58 16.02
C TYR A 507 7.41 6.59 17.20
N ILE A 508 7.84 5.35 16.96
CA ILE A 508 8.09 4.37 18.02
C ILE A 508 9.13 4.89 19.00
N ALA A 509 10.31 5.27 18.53
CA ALA A 509 11.42 5.69 19.39
C ALA A 509 11.13 6.98 20.18
N LYS A 510 10.36 7.90 19.60
CA LYS A 510 10.09 9.22 20.21
C LYS A 510 8.82 9.28 21.04
N GLU A 511 7.79 8.49 20.71
CA GLU A 511 6.46 8.63 21.31
C GLU A 511 5.86 7.32 21.82
N LEU A 512 5.84 6.25 20.99
CA LEU A 512 5.07 5.05 21.33
C LEU A 512 5.64 4.27 22.52
N ILE A 513 6.96 4.24 22.69
CA ILE A 513 7.59 3.57 23.83
C ILE A 513 7.19 4.16 25.20
N SER A 514 6.63 5.38 25.22
CA SER A 514 6.07 6.00 26.44
C SER A 514 4.54 6.06 26.46
N ASN A 515 3.87 5.50 25.44
CA ASN A 515 2.41 5.47 25.36
C ASN A 515 1.83 4.30 26.15
N PHE A 516 0.89 4.57 27.05
CA PHE A 516 0.30 3.57 27.94
C PHE A 516 -0.37 2.41 27.19
N THR A 517 -1.21 2.70 26.20
CA THR A 517 -1.93 1.68 25.41
C THR A 517 -0.95 0.78 24.65
N PHE A 518 0.09 1.38 24.07
CA PHE A 518 1.15 0.64 23.37
C PHE A 518 1.90 -0.31 24.30
N ILE A 519 2.36 0.20 25.45
CA ILE A 519 3.08 -0.60 26.45
C ILE A 519 2.21 -1.77 26.93
N GLU A 520 0.93 -1.53 27.22
CA GLU A 520 0.01 -2.59 27.64
C GLU A 520 -0.17 -3.69 26.58
N CYS A 521 -0.21 -3.32 25.30
CA CYS A 521 -0.30 -4.30 24.23
C CYS A 521 1.01 -5.10 24.10
N MET A 522 2.16 -4.43 24.03
CA MET A 522 3.47 -5.06 23.83
C MET A 522 3.82 -6.05 24.97
N LEU A 523 3.40 -5.76 26.19
CA LEU A 523 3.64 -6.60 27.36
C LEU A 523 3.19 -8.05 27.17
N TYR A 524 2.12 -8.29 26.40
CA TYR A 524 1.58 -9.64 26.19
C TYR A 524 2.45 -10.52 25.29
N ASP A 525 3.27 -9.91 24.45
CA ASP A 525 4.16 -10.62 23.51
C ASP A 525 5.62 -10.18 23.69
N THR A 526 6.04 -10.04 24.96
CA THR A 526 7.43 -9.74 25.33
C THR A 526 7.91 -10.80 26.31
N TYR A 527 9.04 -11.43 26.02
CA TYR A 527 9.65 -12.39 26.94
C TYR A 527 10.17 -11.69 28.19
N ILE A 528 9.87 -12.26 29.36
CA ILE A 528 10.32 -11.77 30.67
C ILE A 528 11.17 -12.85 31.36
N ALA A 529 12.48 -12.73 31.24
CA ALA A 529 13.43 -13.69 31.83
C ALA A 529 13.50 -13.61 33.35
N ASP A 530 13.27 -12.42 33.96
CA ASP A 530 13.31 -12.26 35.42
C ASP A 530 12.06 -12.85 36.06
N ALA A 531 12.22 -13.99 36.75
CA ALA A 531 11.13 -14.74 37.38
C ALA A 531 10.34 -13.91 38.41
N LYS A 532 10.99 -12.99 39.13
CA LYS A 532 10.33 -12.11 40.09
C LYS A 532 9.42 -11.10 39.41
N THR A 533 9.90 -10.47 38.36
CA THR A 533 9.11 -9.54 37.55
C THR A 533 7.99 -10.28 36.84
N TRP A 534 8.27 -11.43 36.20
CA TRP A 534 7.25 -12.24 35.54
C TRP A 534 6.12 -12.64 36.50
N GLY A 535 6.46 -13.14 37.71
CA GLY A 535 5.48 -13.49 38.76
C GLY A 535 4.61 -12.30 39.14
N LYS A 536 5.20 -11.11 39.34
CA LYS A 536 4.48 -9.87 39.65
C LYS A 536 3.53 -9.46 38.52
N LEU A 537 3.98 -9.52 37.27
CA LEU A 537 3.16 -9.13 36.09
C LEU A 537 1.98 -10.11 35.91
N ARG A 538 2.22 -11.42 36.08
CA ARG A 538 1.18 -12.45 36.05
C ARG A 538 0.14 -12.24 37.15
N ASP A 539 0.56 -12.02 38.37
CA ASP A 539 -0.34 -11.82 39.51
C ASP A 539 -1.18 -10.56 39.37
N LEU A 540 -0.59 -9.47 38.85
CA LEU A 540 -1.33 -8.26 38.51
C LEU A 540 -2.35 -8.53 37.40
N SER A 541 -2.01 -9.33 36.40
CA SER A 541 -2.93 -9.67 35.31
C SER A 541 -4.15 -10.44 35.82
N GLY A 542 -3.96 -11.44 36.66
CA GLY A 542 -5.06 -12.19 37.30
C GLY A 542 -5.97 -11.29 38.18
N LYS A 543 -5.37 -10.37 38.96
CA LYS A 543 -6.14 -9.39 39.73
C LYS A 543 -6.92 -8.40 38.86
N ILE A 544 -6.36 -7.95 37.75
CA ILE A 544 -7.03 -7.04 36.79
C ILE A 544 -8.26 -7.71 36.18
N GLU A 545 -8.19 -9.00 35.85
CA GLU A 545 -9.32 -9.74 35.28
C GLU A 545 -10.47 -9.92 36.28
N SER A 546 -10.18 -10.11 37.54
CA SER A 546 -11.18 -10.33 38.60
C SER A 546 -11.74 -9.04 39.23
N GLU A 547 -11.07 -7.90 39.07
CA GLU A 547 -11.46 -6.63 39.68
C GLU A 547 -12.67 -5.98 38.97
N ARG A 548 -13.72 -5.71 39.74
CA ARG A 548 -14.96 -5.07 39.25
C ARG A 548 -14.89 -3.55 39.31
N ASP A 549 -14.18 -2.99 40.27
CA ASP A 549 -13.98 -1.54 40.37
C ASP A 549 -13.10 -1.04 39.25
N VAL A 550 -13.66 -0.19 38.40
CA VAL A 550 -12.98 0.32 37.19
C VAL A 550 -11.75 1.14 37.56
N ILE A 551 -11.81 1.97 38.61
CA ILE A 551 -10.67 2.82 39.02
C ILE A 551 -9.54 1.95 39.57
N LYS A 552 -9.86 0.97 40.43
CA LYS A 552 -8.86 0.01 40.97
C LYS A 552 -8.25 -0.79 39.82
N ARG A 553 -9.06 -1.29 38.90
CA ARG A 553 -8.59 -2.03 37.72
C ARG A 553 -7.64 -1.19 36.87
N ILE A 554 -7.95 0.08 36.58
CA ILE A 554 -7.06 0.96 35.83
C ILE A 554 -5.78 1.25 36.62
N THR A 555 -5.87 1.44 37.94
CA THR A 555 -4.69 1.64 38.79
C THR A 555 -3.75 0.43 38.75
N MET A 556 -4.28 -0.80 38.80
CA MET A 556 -3.48 -2.02 38.66
C MET A 556 -2.87 -2.16 37.26
N ARG A 557 -3.58 -1.80 36.20
CA ARG A 557 -3.04 -1.76 34.83
C ARG A 557 -1.87 -0.78 34.72
N VAL A 558 -1.99 0.41 35.28
CA VAL A 558 -0.90 1.40 35.34
C VAL A 558 0.31 0.85 36.12
N SER A 559 0.08 0.19 37.27
CA SER A 559 1.15 -0.45 38.05
C SER A 559 1.86 -1.56 37.26
N ARG A 560 1.10 -2.36 36.51
CA ARG A 560 1.63 -3.43 35.65
C ARG A 560 2.50 -2.85 34.53
N ALA A 561 2.00 -1.87 33.78
CA ALA A 561 2.73 -1.19 32.71
C ALA A 561 4.03 -0.54 33.22
N LYS A 562 3.97 0.10 34.40
CA LYS A 562 5.14 0.69 35.06
C LYS A 562 6.19 -0.36 35.42
N SER A 563 5.77 -1.50 35.98
CA SER A 563 6.69 -2.60 36.35
C SER A 563 7.36 -3.21 35.11
N PHE A 564 6.61 -3.39 34.02
CA PHE A 564 7.15 -3.84 32.75
C PHE A 564 8.18 -2.85 32.19
N TYR A 565 7.84 -1.56 32.14
CA TYR A 565 8.71 -0.53 31.59
C TYR A 565 10.06 -0.45 32.31
N TYR A 566 10.06 -0.49 33.64
CA TYR A 566 11.30 -0.49 34.42
C TYR A 566 12.15 -1.74 34.20
N GLN A 567 11.51 -2.90 33.96
CA GLN A 567 12.25 -4.11 33.61
C GLN A 567 12.93 -3.95 32.22
N MET A 568 12.24 -3.39 31.24
CA MET A 568 12.82 -3.14 29.92
C MET A 568 13.95 -2.09 30.01
N GLU A 569 13.76 -1.03 30.77
CA GLU A 569 14.80 -0.01 31.03
C GLU A 569 16.06 -0.62 31.66
N LYS A 570 15.89 -1.55 32.60
CA LYS A 570 16.98 -2.28 33.23
C LYS A 570 17.71 -3.18 32.21
N LEU A 571 16.99 -3.84 31.32
CA LEU A 571 17.56 -4.75 30.32
C LEU A 571 18.38 -4.04 29.24
N ILE A 572 18.01 -2.83 28.84
CA ILE A 572 18.75 -2.06 27.82
C ILE A 572 19.97 -1.32 28.41
N SER A 573 19.95 -1.02 29.72
CA SER A 573 20.99 -0.23 30.38
C SER A 573 22.41 -0.76 30.22
N PRO A 574 22.69 -2.09 30.24
CA PRO A 574 24.04 -2.61 30.00
C PRO A 574 24.63 -2.22 28.66
N LEU A 575 23.85 -2.23 27.58
CA LEU A 575 24.31 -1.80 26.24
C LEU A 575 24.74 -0.33 26.25
N CYS A 576 23.93 0.54 26.87
CA CYS A 576 24.26 1.96 27.01
C CYS A 576 25.49 2.20 27.89
N SER A 577 25.62 1.46 29.01
CA SER A 577 26.76 1.57 29.91
C SER A 577 28.06 1.13 29.26
N GLU A 578 28.03 0.03 28.51
CA GLU A 578 29.22 -0.43 27.77
C GLU A 578 29.62 0.58 26.68
N ALA A 579 28.65 1.19 25.98
CA ALA A 579 28.91 2.26 25.02
C ALA A 579 29.61 3.47 25.67
N ILE A 580 29.21 3.86 26.89
CA ILE A 580 29.88 4.93 27.65
C ILE A 580 31.31 4.51 28.01
N ILE A 581 31.51 3.30 28.54
CA ILE A 581 32.83 2.78 28.94
C ILE A 581 33.78 2.75 27.75
N ARG A 582 33.29 2.38 26.58
CA ARG A 582 34.06 2.32 25.33
C ARG A 582 34.23 3.68 24.63
N GLY A 583 33.68 4.77 25.17
CA GLY A 583 33.80 6.10 24.59
C GLY A 583 33.11 6.27 23.26
N LEU A 584 31.99 5.59 23.02
CA LEU A 584 31.22 5.73 21.79
C LEU A 584 30.52 7.10 21.73
N PRO A 585 30.11 7.58 20.53
CA PRO A 585 29.34 8.82 20.38
C PRO A 585 28.07 8.83 21.25
N SER A 586 27.63 10.02 21.62
CA SER A 586 26.49 10.22 22.54
C SER A 586 25.20 9.50 22.11
N GLN A 587 24.96 9.38 20.79
CA GLN A 587 23.81 8.67 20.22
C GLN A 587 23.76 7.19 20.67
N TRP A 588 24.93 6.57 20.91
CA TRP A 588 25.05 5.18 21.39
C TRP A 588 24.93 5.05 22.91
N CYS A 589 25.23 6.12 23.62
CA CYS A 589 25.27 6.13 25.10
C CYS A 589 23.87 6.34 25.73
N SER A 590 22.89 6.78 24.95
CA SER A 590 21.58 7.14 25.45
C SER A 590 20.68 5.92 25.68
N ASN A 591 19.96 5.93 26.80
CA ASN A 591 18.92 4.93 27.09
C ASN A 591 17.55 5.51 26.72
N PRO A 592 16.91 5.05 25.61
CA PRO A 592 15.66 5.64 25.14
C PRO A 592 14.52 5.55 26.19
N LEU A 593 14.50 4.49 26.97
CA LEU A 593 13.46 4.30 27.98
C LEU A 593 13.65 5.22 29.18
N ARG A 594 14.90 5.47 29.57
CA ARG A 594 15.22 6.43 30.63
C ARG A 594 14.91 7.86 30.22
N GLU A 595 15.25 8.23 28.99
CA GLU A 595 14.95 9.56 28.45
C GLU A 595 13.46 9.85 28.34
N ARG A 596 12.64 8.83 28.04
CA ARG A 596 11.17 8.94 27.93
C ARG A 596 10.41 8.70 29.22
N LEU A 597 11.11 8.52 30.34
CA LEU A 597 10.46 8.30 31.62
C LEU A 597 9.59 9.50 32.10
N PRO A 598 9.97 10.77 31.88
CA PRO A 598 9.11 11.92 32.21
C PRO A 598 7.78 11.90 31.44
N GLU A 599 7.83 11.61 30.13
CA GLU A 599 6.65 11.50 29.27
C GLU A 599 5.75 10.35 29.72
N LEU A 600 6.33 9.21 30.03
CA LEU A 600 5.57 8.07 30.57
C LEU A 600 4.85 8.44 31.87
N ARG A 601 5.54 9.08 32.81
CA ARG A 601 4.92 9.52 34.08
C ARG A 601 3.75 10.46 33.86
N LYS A 602 3.90 11.40 32.92
CA LYS A 602 2.84 12.33 32.53
C LYS A 602 1.65 11.59 31.91
N GLU A 603 1.91 10.63 31.02
CA GLU A 603 0.89 9.80 30.40
C GLU A 603 0.11 8.96 31.41
N LEU A 604 0.81 8.25 32.29
CA LEU A 604 0.18 7.44 33.36
C LEU A 604 -0.65 8.31 34.31
N GLY A 605 -0.18 9.51 34.62
CA GLY A 605 -0.93 10.49 35.42
C GLY A 605 -2.23 10.93 34.75
N ARG A 606 -2.20 11.20 33.44
CA ARG A 606 -3.40 11.53 32.66
C ARG A 606 -4.40 10.39 32.64
N VAL A 607 -3.95 9.13 32.45
CA VAL A 607 -4.81 7.95 32.46
C VAL A 607 -5.55 7.83 33.79
N LEU A 608 -4.83 7.93 34.92
CA LEU A 608 -5.44 7.88 36.25
C LEU A 608 -6.40 9.04 36.52
N HIS A 609 -6.03 10.26 36.13
CA HIS A 609 -6.90 11.44 36.27
C HIS A 609 -8.19 11.30 35.45
N SER A 610 -8.07 10.87 34.19
CA SER A 610 -9.21 10.61 33.31
C SER A 610 -10.16 9.55 33.88
N ALA A 611 -9.60 8.45 34.41
CA ALA A 611 -10.37 7.38 35.03
C ALA A 611 -11.16 7.90 36.24
N LYS A 612 -10.52 8.65 37.13
CA LYS A 612 -11.19 9.26 38.29
C LYS A 612 -12.31 10.20 37.85
N LYS A 613 -12.03 11.10 36.89
CA LYS A 613 -13.03 12.05 36.39
C LYS A 613 -14.26 11.37 35.77
N THR A 614 -14.05 10.23 35.12
CA THR A 614 -15.13 9.52 34.40
C THR A 614 -15.96 8.60 35.29
N TYR A 615 -15.32 7.95 36.29
CA TYR A 615 -15.93 6.84 37.04
C TYR A 615 -16.09 7.14 38.55
N GLN A 616 -15.56 8.25 39.10
CA GLN A 616 -15.96 8.68 40.43
C GLN A 616 -17.40 9.15 40.39
N PRO A 617 -18.28 8.69 41.30
CA PRO A 617 -19.60 9.27 41.43
C PRO A 617 -19.43 10.77 41.70
N LYS A 618 -20.13 11.61 40.95
CA LYS A 618 -20.29 13.00 41.31
C LYS A 618 -20.86 12.97 42.72
N GLN A 619 -20.16 13.54 43.70
CA GLN A 619 -20.79 13.88 44.96
C GLN A 619 -21.97 14.79 44.56
N ASP A 620 -23.17 14.24 44.60
CA ASP A 620 -24.37 15.04 44.54
C ASP A 620 -24.23 16.07 45.66
N ASP A 621 -24.29 17.32 45.28
CA ASP A 621 -24.32 18.47 46.20
C ASP A 621 -25.72 18.49 46.80
N THR A 622 -26.03 17.43 47.58
CA THR A 622 -27.29 17.30 48.35
C THR A 622 -27.37 18.32 49.49
N SER A 623 -26.37 19.14 49.66
CA SER A 623 -26.40 20.28 50.63
C SER A 623 -27.29 21.45 50.17
N LYS A 624 -27.81 21.47 48.95
CA LYS A 624 -28.71 22.52 48.47
C LYS A 624 -30.21 22.25 48.64
N TYR A 625 -30.58 21.08 49.11
CA TYR A 625 -32.02 20.70 49.29
C TYR A 625 -32.45 20.54 50.74
N PHE A 626 -31.61 20.91 51.71
CA PHE A 626 -31.94 20.89 53.13
C PHE A 626 -31.81 22.27 53.82
N LEU A 627 -32.27 23.30 53.17
CA LEU A 627 -32.50 24.61 53.84
C LEU A 627 -33.76 25.19 53.20
N ASP A 628 -34.94 24.72 53.65
CA ASP A 628 -36.18 25.47 53.78
C ASP A 628 -37.31 24.55 54.29
N GLU A 629 -37.22 24.09 55.56
CA GLU A 629 -38.36 23.74 56.36
C GLU A 629 -38.11 24.19 57.79
N SER A 630 -38.24 25.51 58.00
CA SER A 630 -38.52 26.08 59.32
C SER A 630 -38.97 27.53 59.14
N VAL A 631 -40.27 27.72 58.86
CA VAL A 631 -41.16 28.70 59.50
C VAL A 631 -42.58 28.24 59.26
#